data_799ade7b1e78f3e5d324b5f96673554a
#
_entry.id   799ade7b1e78f3e5d324b5f96673554a
#
_cell.length_a   1.000
_cell.length_b   1.000
_cell.length_c   1.000
_cell.angle_alpha   90.00
_cell.angle_beta   90.00
_cell.angle_gamma   90.00
#
_symmetry.space_group_name_H-M   'P 1'
#
loop_
_entity.id
_entity.type
_entity.pdbx_description
1 polymer ?
#
loop_
_entity_poly.entity_id
_entity_poly.type
_entity_poly.pdbx_seq_one_letter_code
_entity_poly.pdbx_strand_id
1 'polypeptide(L)'
;LLSLAEARNRGLKTDWSKYRAVRPKTTGLVSLERYPLAELVDYIDWSPFFQAWELSGAYPRILEDPVVGEAARKLFAEAQDALKRIVRDQLITLNGVFGLFPAARVNDDDIEIYADEGRRTTMMTWHNLRQQNVKPSGRPNLCLADFVAPKASGVEDWVGAFAVSAGGIEARVAELERANDDYAAIMLKVLADRFAEAFAERLHERVRREFWGYAADEALGREQLIAEAYRGIRPAPGYPACPDHTAKGPLFRLLEAEKRTGMKLTESFAMLPASAVSGFYLAHPEASYFAVGKVGKDQVEDYARRAGMPLSEAEKWLAPYLAYELETV
;
A
#
# COMPACT_ATOMS: atom_id res chain seq x y z
N LEU A 1 22.84 -12.27 -9.40
CA LEU A 1 22.45 -11.74 -8.11
C LEU A 1 23.60 -11.76 -7.12
N LEU A 2 23.54 -10.92 -6.09
CA LEU A 2 24.37 -11.05 -4.89
C LEU A 2 23.81 -12.17 -4.01
N SER A 3 24.65 -12.78 -3.18
CA SER A 3 24.13 -13.56 -2.06
C SER A 3 23.36 -12.67 -1.09
N LEU A 4 22.46 -13.25 -0.29
CA LEU A 4 21.70 -12.48 0.69
C LEU A 4 22.63 -11.78 1.70
N ALA A 5 23.72 -12.45 2.11
CA ALA A 5 24.71 -11.86 3.02
C ALA A 5 25.40 -10.63 2.41
N GLU A 6 25.80 -10.70 1.14
CA GLU A 6 26.38 -9.55 0.44
C GLU A 6 25.36 -8.42 0.26
N ALA A 7 24.11 -8.75 -0.07
CA ALA A 7 23.05 -7.78 -0.20
C ALA A 7 22.76 -7.05 1.12
N ARG A 8 22.74 -7.76 2.25
CA ARG A 8 22.63 -7.18 3.61
C ARG A 8 23.79 -6.25 3.94
N ASN A 9 25.01 -6.64 3.60
CA ASN A 9 26.20 -5.80 3.79
C ASN A 9 26.14 -4.50 2.97
N ARG A 10 25.44 -4.52 1.82
CA ARG A 10 25.19 -3.37 0.95
C ARG A 10 23.85 -2.66 1.22
N GLY A 11 23.18 -2.98 2.31
CA GLY A 11 21.96 -2.30 2.75
C GLY A 11 22.20 -0.82 3.04
N LEU A 12 21.10 -0.06 3.15
CA LEU A 12 21.14 1.34 3.50
C LEU A 12 21.82 1.52 4.87
N LYS A 13 22.76 2.45 4.95
CA LYS A 13 23.49 2.78 6.18
C LYS A 13 23.02 4.11 6.72
N THR A 14 22.14 4.07 7.70
CA THR A 14 21.63 5.25 8.40
C THR A 14 22.43 5.47 9.69
N ASP A 15 22.85 6.72 9.95
CA ASP A 15 23.44 7.12 11.23
C ASP A 15 22.31 7.32 12.27
N TRP A 16 21.93 6.25 12.92
CA TRP A 16 20.83 6.24 13.91
C TRP A 16 21.10 7.13 15.12
N SER A 17 22.35 7.50 15.38
CA SER A 17 22.68 8.46 16.47
C SER A 17 22.15 9.86 16.17
N LYS A 18 22.01 10.20 14.90
CA LYS A 18 21.49 11.48 14.42
C LYS A 18 19.99 11.45 14.07
N TYR A 19 19.44 10.25 13.84
CA TYR A 19 18.03 10.08 13.51
C TYR A 19 17.15 10.38 14.72
N ARG A 20 16.08 11.10 14.49
CA ARG A 20 15.05 11.39 15.50
C ARG A 20 13.72 10.93 14.97
N ALA A 21 13.23 9.81 15.51
CA ALA A 21 11.89 9.34 15.21
C ALA A 21 10.84 10.33 15.77
N VAL A 22 9.82 10.59 14.98
CA VAL A 22 8.68 11.40 15.42
C VAL A 22 7.65 10.47 16.06
N ARG A 23 7.36 10.71 17.34
CA ARG A 23 6.27 10.00 18.01
C ARG A 23 4.93 10.44 17.43
N PRO A 24 4.04 9.52 17.02
CA PRO A 24 2.71 9.87 16.53
C PRO A 24 1.90 10.66 17.58
N LYS A 25 1.12 11.62 17.10
CA LYS A 25 0.17 12.34 17.94
C LYS A 25 -1.02 11.47 18.34
N THR A 26 -1.37 10.51 17.49
CA THR A 26 -2.40 9.50 17.72
C THR A 26 -1.76 8.13 17.68
N THR A 27 -1.98 7.30 18.69
CA THR A 27 -1.45 5.92 18.77
C THR A 27 -2.58 4.91 18.83
N GLY A 28 -2.30 3.66 18.44
CA GLY A 28 -3.30 2.59 18.41
C GLY A 28 -4.23 2.69 17.19
N LEU A 29 -5.37 2.02 17.27
CA LEU A 29 -6.32 1.85 16.16
C LEU A 29 -7.35 2.98 16.09
N VAL A 30 -7.58 3.49 14.89
CA VAL A 30 -8.62 4.48 14.58
C VAL A 30 -9.48 3.95 13.43
N SER A 31 -10.79 3.88 13.64
CA SER A 31 -11.77 3.53 12.62
C SER A 31 -12.30 4.78 11.93
N LEU A 32 -12.48 4.69 10.62
CA LEU A 32 -13.04 5.72 9.75
C LEU A 32 -14.27 5.11 9.04
N GLU A 33 -15.42 5.29 9.65
CA GLU A 33 -16.67 4.74 9.14
C GLU A 33 -17.41 5.77 8.28
N ARG A 34 -17.91 5.33 7.12
CA ARG A 34 -18.67 6.15 6.16
C ARG A 34 -17.97 7.48 5.86
N TYR A 35 -16.67 7.38 5.54
CA TYR A 35 -15.86 8.57 5.24
C TYR A 35 -16.51 9.39 4.11
N PRO A 36 -16.52 10.73 4.17
CA PRO A 36 -17.24 11.57 3.22
C PRO A 36 -16.69 11.42 1.79
N LEU A 37 -17.52 10.95 0.85
CA LEU A 37 -17.16 10.83 -0.57
C LEU A 37 -16.69 12.16 -1.16
N ALA A 38 -17.35 13.26 -0.79
CA ALA A 38 -17.06 14.59 -1.32
C ALA A 38 -15.61 15.05 -1.03
N GLU A 39 -15.02 14.64 0.09
CA GLU A 39 -13.64 14.97 0.41
C GLU A 39 -12.62 14.29 -0.52
N LEU A 40 -13.00 13.19 -1.16
CA LEU A 40 -12.08 12.40 -1.98
C LEU A 40 -12.10 12.75 -3.46
N VAL A 41 -13.08 13.52 -3.91
CA VAL A 41 -13.23 13.87 -5.34
C VAL A 41 -11.96 14.49 -5.92
N ASP A 42 -11.35 15.40 -5.17
CA ASP A 42 -10.13 16.10 -5.59
C ASP A 42 -8.86 15.22 -5.50
N TYR A 43 -8.94 14.06 -4.84
CA TYR A 43 -7.84 13.10 -4.72
C TYR A 43 -7.86 12.01 -5.79
N ILE A 44 -8.88 11.97 -6.65
CA ILE A 44 -8.99 10.96 -7.71
C ILE A 44 -7.88 11.17 -8.74
N ASP A 45 -7.02 10.16 -8.93
CA ASP A 45 -6.15 10.06 -10.09
C ASP A 45 -6.93 9.49 -11.27
N TRP A 46 -7.05 10.29 -12.34
CA TRP A 46 -7.83 9.94 -13.53
C TRP A 46 -7.05 9.14 -14.56
N SER A 47 -5.72 9.10 -14.49
CA SER A 47 -4.93 8.33 -15.46
C SER A 47 -5.27 6.84 -15.45
N PRO A 48 -5.34 6.17 -14.28
CA PRO A 48 -5.76 4.77 -14.22
C PRO A 48 -7.23 4.55 -14.64
N PHE A 49 -8.09 5.55 -14.47
CA PHE A 49 -9.46 5.49 -14.97
C PHE A 49 -9.48 5.31 -16.49
N PHE A 50 -8.74 6.12 -17.24
CA PHE A 50 -8.67 5.99 -18.70
C PHE A 50 -8.05 4.66 -19.13
N GLN A 51 -7.04 4.18 -18.43
CA GLN A 51 -6.42 2.88 -18.69
C GLN A 51 -7.40 1.72 -18.53
N ALA A 52 -8.30 1.77 -17.54
CA ALA A 52 -9.34 0.75 -17.34
C ALA A 52 -10.34 0.68 -18.53
N TRP A 53 -10.44 1.75 -19.32
CA TRP A 53 -11.23 1.84 -20.54
C TRP A 53 -10.38 1.73 -21.81
N GLU A 54 -9.17 1.16 -21.70
CA GLU A 54 -8.23 0.94 -22.81
C GLU A 54 -7.78 2.21 -23.54
N LEU A 55 -7.92 3.38 -22.90
CA LEU A 55 -7.42 4.64 -23.41
C LEU A 55 -6.05 4.95 -22.80
N SER A 56 -5.01 4.96 -23.63
CA SER A 56 -3.63 5.21 -23.22
C SER A 56 -3.32 6.70 -23.21
N GLY A 57 -2.86 7.20 -22.06
CA GLY A 57 -2.44 8.59 -21.90
C GLY A 57 -2.56 9.05 -20.45
N ALA A 58 -1.80 10.06 -20.08
CA ALA A 58 -1.84 10.65 -18.75
C ALA A 58 -2.84 11.82 -18.71
N TYR A 59 -3.69 11.84 -17.69
CA TYR A 59 -4.57 12.98 -17.43
C TYR A 59 -3.75 14.19 -16.90
N PRO A 60 -4.02 15.42 -17.32
CA PRO A 60 -5.12 15.84 -18.24
C PRO A 60 -4.75 15.79 -19.72
N ARG A 61 -3.50 15.55 -20.09
CA ARG A 61 -3.02 15.61 -21.49
C ARG A 61 -3.77 14.67 -22.45
N ILE A 62 -4.28 13.55 -21.97
CA ILE A 62 -5.07 12.61 -22.77
C ILE A 62 -6.29 13.27 -23.41
N LEU A 63 -6.86 14.30 -22.79
CA LEU A 63 -8.03 15.02 -23.30
C LEU A 63 -7.73 15.85 -24.56
N GLU A 64 -6.45 16.14 -24.81
CA GLU A 64 -5.98 16.91 -25.98
C GLU A 64 -5.28 16.02 -27.01
N ASP A 65 -5.25 14.70 -26.76
CA ASP A 65 -4.61 13.74 -27.66
C ASP A 65 -5.31 13.74 -29.04
N PRO A 66 -4.55 13.80 -30.16
CA PRO A 66 -5.15 13.90 -31.49
C PRO A 66 -5.89 12.64 -31.93
N VAL A 67 -5.60 11.47 -31.33
CA VAL A 67 -6.20 10.18 -31.68
C VAL A 67 -7.33 9.80 -30.73
N VAL A 68 -7.08 9.81 -29.43
CA VAL A 68 -8.03 9.34 -28.41
C VAL A 68 -8.73 10.47 -27.65
N GLY A 69 -8.34 11.72 -27.84
CA GLY A 69 -8.82 12.85 -27.04
C GLY A 69 -10.33 13.08 -27.10
N GLU A 70 -10.98 12.85 -28.26
CA GLU A 70 -12.46 12.97 -28.39
C GLU A 70 -13.16 11.91 -27.53
N ALA A 71 -12.73 10.66 -27.64
CA ALA A 71 -13.26 9.56 -26.83
C ALA A 71 -13.00 9.78 -25.33
N ALA A 72 -11.80 10.26 -25.00
CA ALA A 72 -11.43 10.57 -23.62
C ALA A 72 -12.29 11.68 -23.01
N ARG A 73 -12.53 12.77 -23.74
CA ARG A 73 -13.42 13.86 -23.28
C ARG A 73 -14.85 13.39 -23.04
N LYS A 74 -15.40 12.59 -23.97
CA LYS A 74 -16.75 12.02 -23.84
C LYS A 74 -16.83 11.13 -22.59
N LEU A 75 -15.92 10.17 -22.47
CA LEU A 75 -15.86 9.26 -21.33
C LEU A 75 -15.68 10.01 -20.00
N PHE A 76 -14.83 11.02 -19.98
CA PHE A 76 -14.62 11.85 -18.80
C PHE A 76 -15.86 12.62 -18.38
N ALA A 77 -16.61 13.18 -19.32
CA ALA A 77 -17.88 13.86 -19.03
C ALA A 77 -18.90 12.89 -18.41
N GLU A 78 -19.04 11.70 -18.97
CA GLU A 78 -19.93 10.64 -18.44
C GLU A 78 -19.49 10.19 -17.04
N ALA A 79 -18.16 10.05 -16.80
CA ALA A 79 -17.61 9.75 -15.48
C ALA A 79 -17.89 10.86 -14.46
N GLN A 80 -17.77 12.14 -14.86
CA GLN A 80 -18.10 13.27 -13.98
C GLN A 80 -19.57 13.28 -13.57
N ASP A 81 -20.50 12.94 -14.49
CA ASP A 81 -21.92 12.86 -14.19
C ASP A 81 -22.25 11.63 -13.32
N ALA A 82 -21.57 10.50 -13.53
CA ALA A 82 -21.67 9.35 -12.64
C ALA A 82 -21.14 9.68 -11.24
N LEU A 83 -20.00 10.38 -11.16
CA LEU A 83 -19.38 10.80 -9.89
C LEU A 83 -20.32 11.70 -9.08
N LYS A 84 -20.98 12.68 -9.73
CA LYS A 84 -21.97 13.55 -9.07
C LYS A 84 -23.14 12.74 -8.48
N ARG A 85 -23.63 11.74 -9.22
CA ARG A 85 -24.69 10.83 -8.74
C ARG A 85 -24.20 9.98 -7.57
N ILE A 86 -22.99 9.40 -7.66
CA ILE A 86 -22.40 8.59 -6.59
C ILE A 86 -22.31 9.40 -5.30
N VAL A 87 -21.81 10.63 -5.37
CA VAL A 87 -21.67 11.50 -4.19
C VAL A 87 -23.02 11.94 -3.64
N ARG A 88 -23.95 12.38 -4.50
CA ARG A 88 -25.30 12.84 -4.09
C ARG A 88 -26.10 11.72 -3.43
N ASP A 89 -26.12 10.55 -4.06
CA ASP A 89 -26.97 9.42 -3.65
C ASP A 89 -26.27 8.45 -2.70
N GLN A 90 -25.01 8.75 -2.31
CA GLN A 90 -24.19 7.94 -1.42
C GLN A 90 -24.10 6.47 -1.86
N LEU A 91 -23.87 6.24 -3.17
CA LEU A 91 -23.89 4.90 -3.78
C LEU A 91 -22.68 4.04 -3.37
N ILE A 92 -21.62 4.64 -2.86
CA ILE A 92 -20.42 3.97 -2.37
C ILE A 92 -20.28 4.25 -0.87
N THR A 93 -19.94 3.22 -0.12
CA THR A 93 -19.61 3.34 1.31
C THR A 93 -18.10 3.22 1.49
N LEU A 94 -17.49 4.25 2.06
CA LEU A 94 -16.07 4.29 2.36
C LEU A 94 -15.83 3.93 3.82
N ASN A 95 -15.16 2.82 4.07
CA ASN A 95 -14.75 2.41 5.42
C ASN A 95 -13.23 2.23 5.45
N GLY A 96 -12.64 2.59 6.58
CA GLY A 96 -11.21 2.44 6.78
C GLY A 96 -10.84 2.23 8.24
N VAL A 97 -9.67 1.70 8.43
CA VAL A 97 -8.99 1.62 9.72
C VAL A 97 -7.52 1.88 9.51
N PHE A 98 -6.90 2.58 10.43
CA PHE A 98 -5.46 2.69 10.51
C PHE A 98 -5.00 2.55 11.96
N GLY A 99 -3.71 2.25 12.12
CA GLY A 99 -3.07 2.24 13.42
C GLY A 99 -1.64 2.70 13.33
N LEU A 100 -1.16 3.36 14.39
CA LEU A 100 0.23 3.81 14.52
C LEU A 100 0.80 3.17 15.77
N PHE A 101 1.88 2.42 15.60
CA PHE A 101 2.40 1.50 16.60
C PHE A 101 3.90 1.71 16.83
N PRO A 102 4.40 1.52 18.07
CA PRO A 102 5.81 1.38 18.31
C PRO A 102 6.37 0.21 17.50
N ALA A 103 7.51 0.40 16.89
CA ALA A 103 8.15 -0.62 16.07
C ALA A 103 9.68 -0.54 16.15
N ALA A 104 10.35 -1.64 15.82
CA ALA A 104 11.79 -1.67 15.69
C ALA A 104 12.19 -2.70 14.64
N ARG A 105 13.25 -2.43 13.90
CA ARG A 105 13.92 -3.44 13.10
C ARG A 105 14.62 -4.43 14.02
N VAL A 106 14.32 -5.70 13.82
CA VAL A 106 15.01 -6.83 14.46
C VAL A 106 15.72 -7.60 13.36
N ASN A 107 16.90 -8.14 13.58
CA ASN A 107 17.73 -8.66 12.49
C ASN A 107 17.90 -7.66 11.32
N ASP A 108 18.23 -8.14 10.09
CA ASP A 108 18.47 -7.27 8.94
C ASP A 108 17.20 -6.87 8.18
N ASP A 109 16.16 -7.73 8.16
CA ASP A 109 15.06 -7.62 7.19
C ASP A 109 13.66 -7.68 7.82
N ASP A 110 13.54 -7.80 9.15
CA ASP A 110 12.26 -7.88 9.85
C ASP A 110 11.98 -6.67 10.72
N ILE A 111 10.69 -6.33 10.84
CA ILE A 111 10.21 -5.27 11.72
C ILE A 111 9.24 -5.89 12.74
N GLU A 112 9.54 -5.77 14.01
CA GLU A 112 8.58 -6.04 15.10
C GLU A 112 7.68 -4.81 15.34
N ILE A 113 6.38 -5.06 15.42
CA ILE A 113 5.36 -4.07 15.77
C ILE A 113 4.79 -4.44 17.12
N TYR A 114 4.79 -3.48 18.05
CA TYR A 114 4.49 -3.70 19.45
C TYR A 114 3.10 -3.17 19.85
N ALA A 115 2.54 -3.74 20.92
CA ALA A 115 1.24 -3.36 21.45
C ALA A 115 1.25 -1.95 22.06
N ASP A 116 2.35 -1.56 22.68
CA ASP A 116 2.49 -0.31 23.40
C ASP A 116 3.95 0.19 23.42
N GLU A 117 4.14 1.39 23.96
CA GLU A 117 5.46 2.02 24.08
C GLU A 117 6.43 1.27 24.99
N GLY A 118 5.96 0.38 25.84
CA GLY A 118 6.82 -0.50 26.64
C GLY A 118 7.55 -1.56 25.81
N ARG A 119 7.12 -1.81 24.55
CA ARG A 119 7.77 -2.68 23.55
C ARG A 119 8.05 -4.09 24.06
N ARG A 120 7.18 -4.61 24.97
CA ARG A 120 7.34 -5.94 25.57
C ARG A 120 6.52 -7.01 24.85
N THR A 121 5.42 -6.62 24.23
CA THR A 121 4.50 -7.54 23.53
C THR A 121 4.51 -7.26 22.05
N THR A 122 5.04 -8.19 21.26
CA THR A 122 5.01 -8.14 19.80
C THR A 122 3.63 -8.57 19.32
N MET A 123 2.95 -7.71 18.57
CA MET A 123 1.66 -8.00 17.92
C MET A 123 1.85 -8.63 16.55
N MET A 124 2.88 -8.21 15.83
CA MET A 124 3.18 -8.67 14.49
C MET A 124 4.69 -8.55 14.22
N THR A 125 5.26 -9.53 13.54
CA THR A 125 6.55 -9.40 12.86
C THR A 125 6.29 -9.28 11.36
N TRP A 126 6.70 -8.16 10.78
CA TRP A 126 6.60 -7.91 9.35
C TRP A 126 7.91 -8.34 8.67
N HIS A 127 7.84 -9.47 7.97
CA HIS A 127 8.98 -10.03 7.23
C HIS A 127 9.12 -9.35 5.87
N ASN A 128 10.33 -8.93 5.54
CA ASN A 128 10.60 -8.22 4.30
C ASN A 128 11.68 -8.93 3.48
N LEU A 129 11.70 -8.57 2.19
CA LEU A 129 12.69 -9.02 1.21
C LEU A 129 13.64 -7.88 0.86
N ARG A 130 14.88 -8.24 0.58
CA ARG A 130 15.95 -7.31 0.20
C ARG A 130 16.27 -7.44 -1.28
N GLN A 131 16.59 -6.33 -1.92
CA GLN A 131 17.11 -6.34 -3.27
C GLN A 131 18.43 -7.12 -3.34
N GLN A 132 18.56 -8.06 -4.28
CA GLN A 132 19.79 -8.84 -4.51
C GLN A 132 20.47 -8.51 -5.84
N ASN A 133 19.90 -7.61 -6.64
CA ASN A 133 20.54 -7.21 -7.89
C ASN A 133 21.86 -6.51 -7.64
N VAL A 134 22.86 -6.83 -8.47
CA VAL A 134 24.14 -6.09 -8.46
C VAL A 134 23.83 -4.65 -8.89
N LYS A 135 24.27 -3.70 -8.08
CA LYS A 135 24.06 -2.27 -8.32
C LYS A 135 25.37 -1.54 -8.51
N PRO A 136 25.34 -0.38 -9.21
CA PRO A 136 26.49 0.53 -9.26
C PRO A 136 27.03 0.85 -7.86
N SER A 137 28.33 1.14 -7.78
CA SER A 137 28.99 1.53 -6.54
C SER A 137 28.24 2.68 -5.84
N GLY A 138 28.06 2.57 -4.55
CA GLY A 138 27.39 3.59 -3.72
C GLY A 138 25.87 3.51 -3.69
N ARG A 139 25.22 2.65 -4.47
CA ARG A 139 23.77 2.44 -4.39
C ARG A 139 23.44 1.26 -3.48
N PRO A 140 22.61 1.46 -2.42
CA PRO A 140 22.28 0.39 -1.48
C PRO A 140 21.33 -0.66 -2.09
N ASN A 141 21.41 -1.87 -1.58
CA ASN A 141 20.42 -2.93 -1.80
C ASN A 141 19.33 -2.79 -0.73
N LEU A 142 18.22 -2.13 -1.09
CA LEU A 142 17.17 -1.73 -0.16
C LEU A 142 16.32 -2.90 0.32
N CYS A 143 15.89 -2.80 1.57
CA CYS A 143 14.81 -3.54 2.19
C CYS A 143 13.91 -2.53 2.93
N LEU A 144 12.61 -2.77 3.01
CA LEU A 144 11.71 -1.86 3.75
C LEU A 144 12.11 -1.72 5.23
N ALA A 145 12.70 -2.76 5.81
CA ALA A 145 13.21 -2.74 7.18
C ALA A 145 14.35 -1.72 7.39
N ASP A 146 15.04 -1.31 6.33
CA ASP A 146 16.09 -0.29 6.41
C ASP A 146 15.57 1.08 6.87
N PHE A 147 14.27 1.32 6.69
CA PHE A 147 13.60 2.57 7.04
C PHE A 147 13.02 2.61 8.46
N VAL A 148 13.35 1.61 9.29
CA VAL A 148 12.95 1.55 10.70
C VAL A 148 14.19 1.35 11.56
N ALA A 149 14.28 2.09 12.66
CA ALA A 149 15.43 2.05 13.53
C ALA A 149 15.65 0.65 14.15
N PRO A 150 16.90 0.15 14.15
CA PRO A 150 17.21 -1.12 14.79
C PRO A 150 16.93 -1.08 16.30
N LYS A 151 16.37 -2.16 16.83
CA LYS A 151 16.14 -2.31 18.29
C LYS A 151 17.41 -2.02 19.11
N ALA A 152 18.56 -2.45 18.61
CA ALA A 152 19.86 -2.24 19.27
C ALA A 152 20.33 -0.78 19.26
N SER A 153 19.74 0.10 18.43
CA SER A 153 20.11 1.53 18.39
C SER A 153 19.57 2.33 19.58
N GLY A 154 18.59 1.80 20.29
CA GLY A 154 17.89 2.50 21.36
C GLY A 154 16.94 3.62 20.87
N VAL A 155 16.79 3.80 19.56
CA VAL A 155 15.83 4.76 18.99
C VAL A 155 14.42 4.16 19.06
N GLU A 156 13.50 4.90 19.64
CA GLU A 156 12.09 4.53 19.73
C GLU A 156 11.35 4.93 18.46
N ASP A 157 11.30 4.02 17.47
CA ASP A 157 10.68 4.26 16.18
C ASP A 157 9.25 3.71 16.10
N TRP A 158 8.57 4.01 15.01
CA TRP A 158 7.16 3.75 14.81
C TRP A 158 6.87 3.27 13.37
N VAL A 159 5.81 2.49 13.23
CA VAL A 159 5.26 2.05 11.94
C VAL A 159 3.76 2.25 11.97
N GLY A 160 3.20 2.68 10.85
CA GLY A 160 1.76 2.69 10.66
C GLY A 160 1.27 1.51 9.81
N ALA A 161 -0.02 1.23 9.92
CA ALA A 161 -0.72 0.25 9.10
C ALA A 161 -2.11 0.78 8.75
N PHE A 162 -2.66 0.40 7.61
CA PHE A 162 -3.99 0.84 7.19
C PHE A 162 -4.69 -0.19 6.29
N ALA A 163 -6.01 -0.10 6.28
CA ALA A 163 -6.87 -0.77 5.31
C ALA A 163 -8.09 0.13 5.04
N VAL A 164 -8.39 0.38 3.77
CA VAL A 164 -9.51 1.19 3.31
C VAL A 164 -10.27 0.49 2.20
N SER A 165 -11.57 0.74 2.09
CA SER A 165 -12.42 0.16 1.07
C SER A 165 -13.50 1.13 0.58
N ALA A 166 -13.89 0.92 -0.66
CA ALA A 166 -15.03 1.56 -1.31
C ALA A 166 -16.02 0.46 -1.73
N GLY A 167 -16.95 0.13 -0.84
CA GLY A 167 -17.90 -0.98 -1.01
C GLY A 167 -19.36 -0.51 -1.05
N GLY A 168 -20.27 -1.48 -0.88
CA GLY A 168 -21.72 -1.23 -0.88
C GLY A 168 -22.33 -1.12 -2.27
N ILE A 169 -21.57 -1.44 -3.32
CA ILE A 169 -22.02 -1.33 -4.72
C ILE A 169 -22.58 -2.65 -5.28
N GLU A 170 -22.40 -3.77 -4.57
CA GLU A 170 -22.62 -5.12 -5.09
C GLU A 170 -24.07 -5.33 -5.56
N ALA A 171 -25.05 -4.89 -4.77
CA ALA A 171 -26.47 -4.99 -5.15
C ALA A 171 -26.78 -4.15 -6.39
N ARG A 172 -26.24 -2.93 -6.47
CA ARG A 172 -26.47 -2.05 -7.61
C ARG A 172 -25.80 -2.57 -8.87
N VAL A 173 -24.60 -3.10 -8.76
CA VAL A 173 -23.89 -3.75 -9.87
C VAL A 173 -24.71 -4.93 -10.38
N ALA A 174 -25.20 -5.81 -9.50
CA ALA A 174 -26.04 -6.94 -9.88
C ALA A 174 -27.37 -6.53 -10.53
N GLU A 175 -27.96 -5.39 -10.16
CA GLU A 175 -29.14 -4.82 -10.82
C GLU A 175 -28.83 -4.38 -12.26
N LEU A 176 -27.72 -3.67 -12.45
CA LEU A 176 -27.27 -3.19 -13.75
C LEU A 176 -26.95 -4.34 -14.70
N GLU A 177 -26.23 -5.35 -14.21
CA GLU A 177 -25.89 -6.55 -14.97
C GLU A 177 -27.17 -7.33 -15.39
N ARG A 178 -28.15 -7.46 -14.50
CA ARG A 178 -29.47 -8.07 -14.84
C ARG A 178 -30.26 -7.27 -15.86
N ALA A 179 -30.07 -5.94 -15.89
CA ALA A 179 -30.67 -5.06 -16.89
C ALA A 179 -29.89 -5.02 -18.22
N ASN A 180 -28.79 -5.80 -18.35
CA ASN A 180 -27.83 -5.77 -19.45
C ASN A 180 -27.18 -4.38 -19.66
N ASP A 181 -27.02 -3.62 -18.60
CA ASP A 181 -26.31 -2.34 -18.60
C ASP A 181 -24.87 -2.53 -18.05
N ASP A 182 -24.08 -3.30 -18.80
CA ASP A 182 -22.70 -3.61 -18.45
C ASP A 182 -21.83 -2.34 -18.39
N TYR A 183 -22.16 -1.35 -19.23
CA TYR A 183 -21.43 -0.08 -19.24
C TYR A 183 -21.55 0.67 -17.91
N ALA A 184 -22.75 0.82 -17.38
CA ALA A 184 -22.97 1.48 -16.10
C ALA A 184 -22.40 0.64 -14.94
N ALA A 185 -22.45 -0.69 -15.02
CA ALA A 185 -21.86 -1.58 -14.03
C ALA A 185 -20.33 -1.42 -13.98
N ILE A 186 -19.65 -1.41 -15.13
CA ILE A 186 -18.20 -1.18 -15.25
C ILE A 186 -17.84 0.21 -14.73
N MET A 187 -18.59 1.25 -15.15
CA MET A 187 -18.37 2.63 -14.68
C MET A 187 -18.38 2.71 -13.15
N LEU A 188 -19.38 2.10 -12.51
CA LEU A 188 -19.50 2.10 -11.05
C LEU A 188 -18.33 1.37 -10.38
N LYS A 189 -17.93 0.20 -10.90
CA LYS A 189 -16.78 -0.57 -10.39
C LYS A 189 -15.47 0.23 -10.51
N VAL A 190 -15.22 0.82 -11.68
CA VAL A 190 -13.99 1.61 -11.91
C VAL A 190 -13.94 2.85 -11.03
N LEU A 191 -15.08 3.55 -10.86
CA LEU A 191 -15.13 4.70 -9.95
C LEU A 191 -14.96 4.29 -8.48
N ALA A 192 -15.48 3.14 -8.06
CA ALA A 192 -15.24 2.61 -6.72
C ALA A 192 -13.74 2.36 -6.48
N ASP A 193 -13.03 1.80 -7.45
CA ASP A 193 -11.57 1.64 -7.37
C ASP A 193 -10.87 2.99 -7.22
N ARG A 194 -11.28 4.00 -7.99
CA ARG A 194 -10.70 5.34 -7.87
C ARG A 194 -10.96 5.96 -6.51
N PHE A 195 -12.13 5.73 -5.91
CA PHE A 195 -12.42 6.18 -4.55
C PHE A 195 -11.58 5.45 -3.49
N ALA A 196 -11.34 4.16 -3.62
CA ALA A 196 -10.49 3.42 -2.70
C ALA A 196 -9.04 3.96 -2.72
N GLU A 197 -8.48 4.20 -3.92
CA GLU A 197 -7.15 4.79 -4.09
C GLU A 197 -7.09 6.24 -3.57
N ALA A 198 -8.10 7.06 -3.88
CA ALA A 198 -8.21 8.42 -3.36
C ALA A 198 -8.30 8.44 -1.84
N PHE A 199 -8.99 7.46 -1.24
CA PHE A 199 -9.07 7.32 0.21
C PHE A 199 -7.71 6.95 0.82
N ALA A 200 -6.99 6.02 0.21
CA ALA A 200 -5.63 5.67 0.63
C ALA A 200 -4.69 6.90 0.56
N GLU A 201 -4.78 7.71 -0.50
CA GLU A 201 -3.97 8.93 -0.65
C GLU A 201 -4.33 9.97 0.41
N ARG A 202 -5.62 10.28 0.57
CA ARG A 202 -6.08 11.26 1.55
C ARG A 202 -5.74 10.82 2.98
N LEU A 203 -5.91 9.54 3.29
CA LEU A 203 -5.56 9.02 4.61
C LEU A 203 -4.06 9.14 4.87
N HIS A 204 -3.23 8.81 3.88
CA HIS A 204 -1.77 8.98 4.01
C HIS A 204 -1.36 10.44 4.25
N GLU A 205 -1.98 11.40 3.53
CA GLU A 205 -1.77 12.83 3.80
C GLU A 205 -2.15 13.19 5.25
N ARG A 206 -3.33 12.77 5.72
CA ARG A 206 -3.77 13.01 7.09
C ARG A 206 -2.84 12.36 8.13
N VAL A 207 -2.33 11.16 7.85
CA VAL A 207 -1.34 10.51 8.70
C VAL A 207 -0.06 11.35 8.77
N ARG A 208 0.48 11.82 7.66
CA ARG A 208 1.68 12.65 7.63
C ARG A 208 1.53 13.96 8.39
N ARG A 209 0.38 14.62 8.24
CA ARG A 209 0.15 15.98 8.75
C ARG A 209 -0.51 16.00 10.12
N GLU A 210 -1.50 15.14 10.35
CA GLU A 210 -2.40 15.22 11.51
C GLU A 210 -2.09 14.12 12.54
N PHE A 211 -2.26 12.85 12.18
CA PHE A 211 -2.26 11.74 13.13
C PHE A 211 -0.86 11.32 13.60
N TRP A 212 0.08 11.25 12.68
CA TRP A 212 1.49 11.07 13.02
C TRP A 212 2.16 12.44 13.20
N GLY A 213 2.05 13.30 12.20
CA GLY A 213 2.49 14.69 12.29
C GLY A 213 3.97 14.90 11.98
N TYR A 214 4.62 13.95 11.30
CA TYR A 214 6.03 14.12 10.91
C TYR A 214 6.24 15.08 9.73
N ALA A 215 5.17 15.50 9.08
CA ALA A 215 5.16 16.48 8.00
C ALA A 215 3.97 17.46 8.16
N ALA A 216 3.81 18.04 9.37
CA ALA A 216 2.67 18.87 9.72
C ALA A 216 2.50 20.09 8.81
N ASP A 217 3.61 20.64 8.29
CA ASP A 217 3.61 21.82 7.44
C ASP A 217 3.55 21.48 5.92
N GLU A 218 3.34 20.21 5.58
CA GLU A 218 3.22 19.78 4.18
C GLU A 218 2.04 20.47 3.49
N ALA A 219 2.29 21.04 2.32
CA ALA A 219 1.31 21.74 1.49
C ALA A 219 1.50 21.33 0.03
N LEU A 220 1.20 20.05 -0.27
CA LEU A 220 1.36 19.48 -1.61
C LEU A 220 0.05 19.61 -2.39
N GLY A 221 0.17 20.04 -3.65
CA GLY A 221 -0.92 19.98 -4.61
C GLY A 221 -1.09 18.57 -5.19
N ARG A 222 -2.20 18.37 -5.93
CA ARG A 222 -2.56 17.08 -6.52
C ARG A 222 -1.44 16.45 -7.36
N GLU A 223 -0.82 17.23 -8.24
CA GLU A 223 0.27 16.73 -9.11
C GLU A 223 1.47 16.25 -8.28
N GLN A 224 1.77 16.94 -7.19
CA GLN A 224 2.85 16.56 -6.29
C GLN A 224 2.52 15.30 -5.47
N LEU A 225 1.25 15.11 -5.10
CA LEU A 225 0.79 13.87 -4.45
C LEU A 225 0.89 12.68 -5.40
N ILE A 226 0.44 12.83 -6.66
CA ILE A 226 0.57 11.80 -7.69
C ILE A 226 2.04 11.50 -8.00
N ALA A 227 2.92 12.51 -7.97
CA ALA A 227 4.36 12.35 -8.14
C ALA A 227 5.08 11.83 -6.89
N GLU A 228 4.33 11.49 -5.82
CA GLU A 228 4.88 10.97 -4.55
C GLU A 228 5.95 11.89 -3.92
N ALA A 229 5.78 13.21 -4.05
CA ALA A 229 6.74 14.20 -3.56
C ALA A 229 6.67 14.42 -2.03
N TYR A 230 5.98 13.57 -1.31
CA TYR A 230 5.86 13.62 0.14
C TYR A 230 6.99 12.83 0.83
N ARG A 231 7.24 13.16 2.10
CA ARG A 231 8.11 12.36 2.98
C ARG A 231 7.44 11.06 3.41
N GLY A 232 8.23 10.00 3.50
CA GLY A 232 7.74 8.67 3.88
C GLY A 232 7.09 7.93 2.71
N ILE A 233 6.63 6.72 2.97
CA ILE A 233 5.99 5.86 1.97
C ILE A 233 4.84 5.06 2.58
N ARG A 234 3.95 4.55 1.71
CA ARG A 234 2.87 3.60 2.07
C ARG A 234 3.00 2.27 1.29
N PRO A 235 4.02 1.44 1.59
CA PRO A 235 4.19 0.18 0.90
C PRO A 235 3.04 -0.78 1.20
N ALA A 236 2.66 -1.58 0.20
CA ALA A 236 1.53 -2.49 0.28
C ALA A 236 1.92 -3.93 -0.11
N PRO A 237 1.41 -4.96 0.61
CA PRO A 237 1.61 -6.35 0.23
C PRO A 237 1.05 -6.67 -1.16
N GLY A 238 1.86 -7.32 -2.01
CA GLY A 238 1.56 -7.60 -3.41
C GLY A 238 2.13 -6.58 -4.40
N TYR A 239 2.74 -5.50 -3.90
CA TYR A 239 3.43 -4.49 -4.71
C TYR A 239 4.94 -4.72 -4.74
N PRO A 240 5.69 -4.11 -5.68
CA PRO A 240 7.08 -4.44 -5.93
C PRO A 240 8.04 -4.37 -4.75
N ALA A 241 7.79 -3.51 -3.76
CA ALA A 241 8.62 -3.39 -2.55
C ALA A 241 8.26 -4.44 -1.47
N CYS A 242 7.05 -4.99 -1.51
CA CYS A 242 6.52 -5.99 -0.57
C CYS A 242 5.71 -7.05 -1.34
N PRO A 243 6.37 -7.90 -2.16
CA PRO A 243 5.67 -8.73 -3.14
C PRO A 243 4.82 -9.85 -2.55
N ASP A 244 5.07 -10.28 -1.32
CA ASP A 244 4.32 -11.36 -0.68
C ASP A 244 2.93 -10.92 -0.23
N HIS A 245 1.91 -11.51 -0.85
CA HIS A 245 0.50 -11.27 -0.49
C HIS A 245 0.12 -11.79 0.89
N THR A 246 0.84 -12.80 1.42
CA THR A 246 0.51 -13.42 2.72
C THR A 246 0.63 -12.44 3.89
N ALA A 247 1.45 -11.38 3.74
CA ALA A 247 1.59 -10.32 4.72
C ALA A 247 0.26 -9.60 5.04
N LYS A 248 -0.76 -9.68 4.14
CA LYS A 248 -2.10 -9.13 4.43
C LYS A 248 -2.80 -9.84 5.58
N GLY A 249 -2.54 -11.13 5.79
CA GLY A 249 -3.15 -11.88 6.90
C GLY A 249 -2.80 -11.26 8.27
N PRO A 250 -1.52 -11.19 8.65
CA PRO A 250 -1.10 -10.51 9.87
C PRO A 250 -1.51 -9.03 9.92
N LEU A 251 -1.43 -8.30 8.80
CA LEU A 251 -1.87 -6.90 8.70
C LEU A 251 -3.35 -6.72 9.07
N PHE A 252 -4.23 -7.57 8.53
CA PHE A 252 -5.67 -7.51 8.83
C PHE A 252 -5.96 -7.85 10.29
N ARG A 253 -5.22 -8.79 10.88
CA ARG A 253 -5.32 -9.08 12.33
C ARG A 253 -4.84 -7.91 13.17
N LEU A 254 -3.69 -7.30 12.85
CA LEU A 254 -3.14 -6.13 13.53
C LEU A 254 -4.14 -4.97 13.57
N LEU A 255 -4.86 -4.74 12.47
CA LEU A 255 -5.83 -3.67 12.31
C LEU A 255 -7.23 -4.02 12.81
N GLU A 256 -7.51 -5.27 13.18
CA GLU A 256 -8.89 -5.78 13.36
C GLU A 256 -9.77 -5.43 12.14
N ALA A 257 -9.21 -5.50 10.92
CA ALA A 257 -9.80 -4.92 9.73
C ALA A 257 -11.20 -5.46 9.42
N GLU A 258 -11.44 -6.77 9.54
CA GLU A 258 -12.75 -7.37 9.30
C GLU A 258 -13.82 -6.79 10.25
N LYS A 259 -13.50 -6.69 11.54
CA LYS A 259 -14.42 -6.16 12.54
C LYS A 259 -14.71 -4.68 12.35
N ARG A 260 -13.71 -3.90 11.97
CA ARG A 260 -13.80 -2.43 11.93
C ARG A 260 -14.29 -1.88 10.59
N THR A 261 -14.12 -2.62 9.51
CA THR A 261 -14.44 -2.12 8.17
C THR A 261 -15.38 -3.04 7.39
N GLY A 262 -15.56 -4.29 7.84
CA GLY A 262 -16.26 -5.33 7.10
C GLY A 262 -15.44 -5.96 5.98
N MET A 263 -14.20 -5.53 5.77
CA MET A 263 -13.30 -6.09 4.75
C MET A 263 -12.91 -7.53 5.12
N LYS A 264 -12.81 -8.39 4.11
CA LYS A 264 -12.37 -9.78 4.26
C LYS A 264 -11.24 -10.11 3.31
N LEU A 265 -10.49 -11.16 3.63
CA LEU A 265 -9.50 -11.76 2.73
C LEU A 265 -10.02 -13.10 2.22
N THR A 266 -9.80 -13.36 0.94
CA THR A 266 -9.97 -14.70 0.36
C THR A 266 -8.78 -15.61 0.76
N GLU A 267 -8.86 -16.89 0.43
CA GLU A 267 -7.75 -17.83 0.62
C GLU A 267 -6.48 -17.44 -0.15
N SER A 268 -6.63 -16.69 -1.25
CA SER A 268 -5.53 -16.14 -2.04
C SER A 268 -5.10 -14.73 -1.61
N PHE A 269 -5.56 -14.26 -0.45
CA PHE A 269 -5.31 -12.92 0.08
C PHE A 269 -5.79 -11.77 -0.82
N ALA A 270 -6.78 -12.01 -1.68
CA ALA A 270 -7.52 -10.94 -2.33
C ALA A 270 -8.47 -10.28 -1.31
N MET A 271 -8.61 -8.96 -1.41
CA MET A 271 -9.49 -8.20 -0.51
C MET A 271 -10.93 -8.18 -1.03
N LEU A 272 -11.88 -8.23 -0.12
CA LEU A 272 -13.31 -8.03 -0.36
C LEU A 272 -13.82 -6.90 0.53
N PRO A 273 -14.51 -5.87 -0.03
CA PRO A 273 -14.80 -5.67 -1.46
C PRO A 273 -13.53 -5.53 -2.29
N ALA A 274 -13.63 -5.72 -3.62
CA ALA A 274 -12.46 -5.68 -4.52
C ALA A 274 -11.81 -4.28 -4.54
N SER A 275 -12.61 -3.22 -4.50
CA SER A 275 -12.14 -1.83 -4.42
C SER A 275 -11.64 -1.53 -3.00
N ALA A 276 -10.42 -1.95 -2.72
CA ALA A 276 -9.78 -1.83 -1.41
C ALA A 276 -8.28 -1.66 -1.53
N VAL A 277 -7.68 -0.97 -0.56
CA VAL A 277 -6.23 -0.76 -0.45
C VAL A 277 -5.81 -1.04 0.99
N SER A 278 -4.70 -1.75 1.18
CA SER A 278 -4.13 -1.96 2.51
C SER A 278 -2.61 -1.95 2.46
N GLY A 279 -1.98 -1.51 3.53
CA GLY A 279 -0.51 -1.42 3.57
C GLY A 279 0.00 -0.86 4.89
N PHE A 280 1.24 -0.40 4.85
CA PHE A 280 1.98 0.13 5.98
C PHE A 280 2.39 1.58 5.72
N TYR A 281 2.74 2.31 6.77
CA TYR A 281 3.34 3.64 6.70
C TYR A 281 4.73 3.63 7.31
N LEU A 282 5.71 4.13 6.57
CA LEU A 282 7.08 4.34 7.01
C LEU A 282 7.41 5.83 6.92
N ALA A 283 7.88 6.44 8.00
CA ALA A 283 8.07 7.90 8.13
C ALA A 283 9.52 8.36 7.92
N HIS A 284 10.45 7.42 7.69
CA HIS A 284 11.87 7.75 7.52
C HIS A 284 12.07 8.75 6.37
N PRO A 285 12.90 9.79 6.52
CA PRO A 285 13.09 10.80 5.48
C PRO A 285 13.71 10.26 4.18
N GLU A 286 14.49 9.17 4.26
CA GLU A 286 15.07 8.49 3.10
C GLU A 286 14.20 7.35 2.57
N ALA A 287 13.02 7.11 3.18
CA ALA A 287 12.10 6.09 2.67
C ALA A 287 11.68 6.42 1.25
N SER A 288 11.81 5.44 0.37
CA SER A 288 11.48 5.56 -1.04
C SER A 288 10.87 4.26 -1.55
N TYR A 289 10.01 4.36 -2.57
CA TYR A 289 9.51 3.18 -3.25
C TYR A 289 10.60 2.55 -4.10
N PHE A 290 10.63 1.21 -4.10
CA PHE A 290 11.55 0.43 -4.91
C PHE A 290 10.92 -0.92 -5.29
N ALA A 291 11.50 -1.59 -6.26
CA ALA A 291 11.17 -2.98 -6.56
C ALA A 291 12.23 -3.89 -5.94
N VAL A 292 11.81 -4.93 -5.22
CA VAL A 292 12.71 -5.98 -4.73
C VAL A 292 13.42 -6.65 -5.92
N GLY A 293 12.69 -6.85 -7.01
CA GLY A 293 13.20 -7.53 -8.19
C GLY A 293 13.32 -9.04 -8.00
N LYS A 294 14.25 -9.68 -8.69
CA LYS A 294 14.47 -11.12 -8.57
C LYS A 294 15.20 -11.48 -7.27
N VAL A 295 14.79 -12.58 -6.65
CA VAL A 295 15.36 -13.11 -5.39
C VAL A 295 15.98 -14.49 -5.60
N GLY A 296 17.12 -14.71 -4.96
CA GLY A 296 17.84 -15.98 -4.97
C GLY A 296 17.25 -17.01 -4.00
N LYS A 297 17.59 -18.27 -4.19
CA LYS A 297 17.12 -19.39 -3.34
C LYS A 297 17.50 -19.17 -1.89
N ASP A 298 18.71 -18.65 -1.63
CA ASP A 298 19.21 -18.33 -0.28
C ASP A 298 18.29 -17.36 0.48
N GLN A 299 17.75 -16.35 -0.21
CA GLN A 299 16.81 -15.42 0.40
C GLN A 299 15.41 -16.03 0.59
N VAL A 300 14.93 -16.85 -0.34
CA VAL A 300 13.62 -17.49 -0.21
C VAL A 300 13.63 -18.49 0.94
N GLU A 301 14.71 -19.26 1.13
CA GLU A 301 14.90 -20.16 2.27
C GLU A 301 14.96 -19.38 3.60
N ASP A 302 15.71 -18.29 3.64
CA ASP A 302 15.78 -17.40 4.82
C ASP A 302 14.41 -16.78 5.13
N TYR A 303 13.69 -16.30 4.12
CA TYR A 303 12.36 -15.73 4.27
C TYR A 303 11.35 -16.76 4.79
N ALA A 304 11.30 -17.96 4.21
CA ALA A 304 10.40 -19.04 4.65
C ALA A 304 10.65 -19.39 6.12
N ARG A 305 11.93 -19.52 6.51
CA ARG A 305 12.32 -19.79 7.89
C ARG A 305 11.90 -18.68 8.86
N ARG A 306 12.10 -17.40 8.50
CA ARG A 306 11.70 -16.24 9.33
C ARG A 306 10.19 -16.12 9.46
N ALA A 307 9.46 -16.34 8.37
CA ALA A 307 8.00 -16.29 8.32
C ALA A 307 7.32 -17.55 8.91
N GLY A 308 8.09 -18.58 9.22
CA GLY A 308 7.56 -19.82 9.78
C GLY A 308 6.69 -20.63 8.80
N MET A 309 6.93 -20.49 7.50
CA MET A 309 6.20 -21.21 6.45
C MET A 309 7.09 -22.23 5.73
N PRO A 310 6.53 -23.29 5.13
CA PRO A 310 7.27 -24.21 4.27
C PRO A 310 7.92 -23.48 3.10
N LEU A 311 9.11 -23.95 2.66
CA LEU A 311 9.81 -23.39 1.51
C LEU A 311 8.92 -23.38 0.25
N SER A 312 8.22 -24.49 0.00
CA SER A 312 7.30 -24.61 -1.15
C SER A 312 6.15 -23.58 -1.14
N GLU A 313 5.72 -23.16 0.04
CA GLU A 313 4.71 -22.11 0.18
C GLU A 313 5.31 -20.73 -0.12
N ALA A 314 6.50 -20.42 0.39
CA ALA A 314 7.22 -19.20 0.05
C ALA A 314 7.50 -19.09 -1.46
N GLU A 315 7.97 -20.19 -2.06
CA GLU A 315 8.21 -20.29 -3.50
C GLU A 315 6.92 -20.07 -4.33
N LYS A 316 5.80 -20.61 -3.89
CA LYS A 316 4.50 -20.38 -4.52
C LYS A 316 4.11 -18.92 -4.53
N TRP A 317 4.21 -18.23 -3.40
CA TRP A 317 3.83 -16.83 -3.28
C TRP A 317 4.80 -15.88 -3.95
N LEU A 318 6.08 -16.24 -4.02
CA LEU A 318 7.14 -15.46 -4.64
C LEU A 318 7.45 -15.90 -6.08
N ALA A 319 6.67 -16.82 -6.67
CA ALA A 319 6.96 -17.40 -7.98
C ALA A 319 7.35 -16.39 -9.08
N PRO A 320 6.67 -15.24 -9.26
CA PRO A 320 7.05 -14.25 -10.27
C PRO A 320 8.42 -13.58 -10.02
N TYR A 321 8.92 -13.67 -8.78
CA TYR A 321 10.15 -13.00 -8.34
C TYR A 321 11.35 -13.95 -8.22
N LEU A 322 11.17 -15.26 -8.38
CA LEU A 322 12.25 -16.22 -8.27
C LEU A 322 13.30 -16.02 -9.38
N ALA A 323 14.57 -16.11 -9.01
CA ALA A 323 15.71 -16.10 -9.94
C ALA A 323 16.21 -17.51 -10.27
N TYR A 324 15.47 -18.54 -9.92
CA TYR A 324 15.77 -19.95 -10.16
C TYR A 324 14.49 -20.69 -10.58
N GLU A 325 14.67 -21.83 -11.22
CA GLU A 325 13.57 -22.72 -11.60
C GLU A 325 13.20 -23.62 -10.42
N LEU A 326 11.90 -23.83 -10.24
CA LEU A 326 11.41 -24.80 -9.26
C LEU A 326 11.71 -26.22 -9.75
N GLU A 327 12.24 -27.06 -8.86
CA GLU A 327 12.41 -28.47 -9.16
C GLU A 327 11.00 -29.10 -9.34
N THR A 328 10.71 -29.54 -10.56
CA THR A 328 9.50 -30.33 -10.84
C THR A 328 9.61 -31.66 -10.11
N VAL A 329 8.76 -31.87 -9.10
CA VAL A 329 8.62 -33.15 -8.40
C VAL A 329 7.77 -34.10 -9.25
#